data_4fc76b47d8d7d476c7dff11226401b26
#
_entry.id   4fc76b47d8d7d476c7dff11226401b26
#
_cell.length_a   1.000
_cell.length_b   1.000
_cell.length_c   1.000
_cell.angle_alpha   90.00
_cell.angle_beta   90.00
_cell.angle_gamma   90.00
#
_symmetry.space_group_name_H-M   'P 1'
#
loop_
_entity.id
_entity.type
_entity.pdbx_description
1 polymer ?
#
loop_
_entity_poly.entity_id
_entity_poly.type
_entity_poly.pdbx_seq_one_letter_code
_entity_poly.pdbx_strand_id
1 'polypeptide(L)'
;MSSSLVGSEMCIRDRPLASSKRVAKVAFTGETTTGRLIMQYAAQNIIPITLELGGKSPNIFFEDVMEKDDDFFDKCIEGFVMFNLNQGEVCTCPSRALIQESIYDKFMERAIARTKAVVQDNPLKMETMIGAQASVEQMEKIKSYLELGKKEGAKVLTGGDVAKLNSGLEKGNYIQPTVFEAKNDMRISQEEIFGPVVSVIKFKDEAEALKIANDTLYGLGAAVWTRNGNIAHRMGRAIQAGIVWTNCYHAYPAHSPFGGYKQSGVGRETHKMMLNHYSCLLYTSDAADDDVR
;
A
#
# COMPACT_ATOMS: atom_id res chain seq x y z
N MET A 1 -23.11 2.10 -16.32
CA MET A 1 -22.59 1.77 -17.67
C MET A 1 -21.06 1.69 -17.76
N SER A 2 -20.31 2.23 -16.80
CA SER A 2 -18.84 2.29 -16.88
C SER A 2 -18.11 0.99 -16.57
N SER A 3 -18.63 0.14 -15.69
CA SER A 3 -17.96 -1.13 -15.34
C SER A 3 -17.89 -2.15 -16.50
N SER A 4 -18.78 -2.04 -17.48
CA SER A 4 -18.75 -2.93 -18.65
C SER A 4 -17.69 -2.51 -19.69
N LEU A 5 -17.37 -1.22 -19.78
CA LEU A 5 -16.34 -0.72 -20.69
C LEU A 5 -14.92 -1.04 -20.21
N VAL A 6 -14.62 -0.85 -18.93
CA VAL A 6 -13.33 -1.23 -18.35
C VAL A 6 -13.11 -2.74 -18.45
N GLY A 7 -14.13 -3.55 -18.18
CA GLY A 7 -14.07 -5.01 -18.37
C GLY A 7 -13.88 -5.42 -19.83
N SER A 8 -14.47 -4.71 -20.80
CA SER A 8 -14.33 -5.01 -22.22
C SER A 8 -12.97 -4.59 -22.78
N GLU A 9 -12.41 -3.45 -22.36
CA GLU A 9 -11.06 -3.04 -22.76
C GLU A 9 -10.00 -4.01 -22.24
N MET A 10 -10.07 -4.44 -20.98
CA MET A 10 -9.21 -5.48 -20.43
C MET A 10 -9.35 -6.81 -21.19
N CYS A 11 -10.58 -7.23 -21.49
CA CYS A 11 -10.81 -8.45 -22.24
C CYS A 11 -10.31 -8.37 -23.69
N ILE A 12 -10.45 -7.24 -24.35
CA ILE A 12 -10.08 -7.06 -25.77
C ILE A 12 -8.57 -6.83 -25.93
N ARG A 13 -7.95 -6.06 -25.04
CA ARG A 13 -6.53 -5.68 -25.14
C ARG A 13 -5.60 -6.60 -24.37
N ASP A 14 -5.89 -6.84 -23.11
CA ASP A 14 -4.94 -7.47 -22.19
C ASP A 14 -4.96 -9.01 -22.32
N ARG A 15 -6.13 -9.60 -22.55
CA ARG A 15 -6.25 -11.05 -22.74
C ARG A 15 -5.47 -11.56 -23.95
N PRO A 16 -5.56 -10.98 -25.17
CA PRO A 16 -4.77 -11.42 -26.32
C PRO A 16 -3.26 -11.34 -26.08
N LEU A 17 -2.79 -10.30 -25.37
CA LEU A 17 -1.37 -10.19 -25.02
C LEU A 17 -0.97 -11.26 -24.01
N ALA A 18 -1.71 -11.38 -22.90
CA ALA A 18 -1.40 -12.31 -21.82
C ALA A 18 -1.53 -13.80 -22.22
N SER A 19 -2.30 -14.12 -23.27
CA SER A 19 -2.46 -15.48 -23.80
C SER A 19 -1.76 -15.73 -25.14
N SER A 20 -0.94 -14.79 -25.62
CA SER A 20 -0.28 -14.94 -26.92
C SER A 20 0.90 -15.91 -26.86
N LYS A 21 0.96 -16.87 -27.77
CA LYS A 21 2.12 -17.77 -27.95
C LYS A 21 3.41 -17.05 -28.36
N ARG A 22 3.32 -15.77 -28.76
CA ARG A 22 4.48 -14.93 -29.14
C ARG A 22 5.06 -14.18 -27.95
N VAL A 23 4.40 -14.21 -26.78
CA VAL A 23 4.86 -13.54 -25.55
C VAL A 23 5.60 -14.55 -24.69
N ALA A 24 6.87 -14.26 -24.41
CA ALA A 24 7.71 -15.12 -23.59
C ALA A 24 7.55 -14.86 -22.07
N LYS A 25 7.07 -13.68 -21.67
CA LYS A 25 6.83 -13.28 -20.27
C LYS A 25 5.77 -12.18 -20.20
N VAL A 26 4.96 -12.21 -19.15
CA VAL A 26 4.04 -11.13 -18.82
C VAL A 26 4.47 -10.51 -17.49
N ALA A 27 4.61 -9.19 -17.47
CA ALA A 27 4.76 -8.38 -16.26
C ALA A 27 3.57 -7.43 -16.16
N PHE A 28 2.95 -7.34 -14.99
CA PHE A 28 1.78 -6.50 -14.78
C PHE A 28 1.83 -5.84 -13.41
N THR A 29 1.53 -4.55 -13.38
CA THR A 29 1.28 -3.78 -12.16
C THR A 29 -0.13 -3.22 -12.22
N GLY A 30 -0.94 -3.47 -11.19
CA GLY A 30 -2.30 -2.96 -11.13
C GLY A 30 -3.17 -3.64 -10.06
N GLU A 31 -4.47 -3.63 -10.30
CA GLU A 31 -5.47 -4.14 -9.36
C GLU A 31 -5.40 -5.67 -9.25
N THR A 32 -5.63 -6.20 -8.05
CA THR A 32 -5.46 -7.63 -7.72
C THR A 32 -6.38 -8.54 -8.53
N THR A 33 -7.63 -8.15 -8.80
CA THR A 33 -8.57 -8.96 -9.62
C THR A 33 -8.10 -9.06 -11.06
N THR A 34 -7.58 -7.97 -11.61
CA THR A 34 -6.97 -7.95 -12.94
C THR A 34 -5.73 -8.85 -13.00
N GLY A 35 -4.87 -8.80 -11.99
CA GLY A 35 -3.70 -9.66 -11.88
C GLY A 35 -4.07 -11.15 -11.89
N ARG A 36 -5.14 -11.55 -11.19
CA ARG A 36 -5.65 -12.91 -11.21
C ARG A 36 -6.12 -13.35 -12.60
N LEU A 37 -6.82 -12.47 -13.33
CA LEU A 37 -7.24 -12.74 -14.70
C LEU A 37 -6.05 -12.90 -15.64
N ILE A 38 -5.04 -12.04 -15.54
CA ILE A 38 -3.80 -12.12 -16.32
C ILE A 38 -3.08 -13.44 -16.05
N MET A 39 -2.99 -13.87 -14.79
CA MET A 39 -2.42 -15.17 -14.43
C MET A 39 -3.16 -16.34 -15.10
N GLN A 40 -4.49 -16.30 -15.12
CA GLN A 40 -5.33 -17.31 -15.81
C GLN A 40 -5.10 -17.31 -17.32
N TYR A 41 -4.93 -16.15 -17.94
CA TYR A 41 -4.66 -16.05 -19.37
C TYR A 41 -3.26 -16.56 -19.72
N ALA A 42 -2.25 -16.19 -18.94
CA ALA A 42 -0.88 -16.66 -19.12
C ALA A 42 -0.75 -18.18 -18.97
N ALA A 43 -1.51 -18.76 -18.04
CA ALA A 43 -1.54 -20.22 -17.81
C ALA A 43 -1.92 -21.05 -19.06
N GLN A 44 -2.66 -20.49 -20.01
CA GLN A 44 -3.05 -21.19 -21.25
C GLN A 44 -1.85 -21.60 -22.10
N ASN A 45 -0.75 -20.87 -22.02
CA ASN A 45 0.49 -21.16 -22.74
C ASN A 45 1.71 -21.31 -21.80
N ILE A 46 1.47 -21.46 -20.49
CA ILE A 46 2.52 -21.60 -19.45
C ILE A 46 3.51 -20.43 -19.49
N ILE A 47 3.00 -19.22 -19.76
CA ILE A 47 3.83 -18.02 -19.83
C ILE A 47 4.24 -17.58 -18.41
N PRO A 48 5.54 -17.44 -18.10
CA PRO A 48 5.99 -16.89 -16.82
C PRO A 48 5.43 -15.50 -16.58
N ILE A 49 5.04 -15.24 -15.33
CA ILE A 49 4.48 -13.95 -14.93
C ILE A 49 5.26 -13.31 -13.77
N THR A 50 5.27 -11.99 -13.72
CA THR A 50 5.50 -11.20 -12.50
C THR A 50 4.33 -10.25 -12.30
N LEU A 51 3.84 -10.16 -11.06
CA LEU A 51 2.67 -9.36 -10.70
C LEU A 51 3.02 -8.47 -9.52
N GLU A 52 2.77 -7.18 -9.67
CA GLU A 52 2.78 -6.18 -8.61
C GLU A 52 1.34 -5.68 -8.42
N LEU A 53 0.73 -6.04 -7.30
CA LEU A 53 -0.70 -5.87 -7.09
C LEU A 53 -0.98 -4.97 -5.88
N GLY A 54 -2.21 -4.97 -5.41
CA GLY A 54 -2.67 -4.09 -4.34
C GLY A 54 -2.05 -4.37 -2.98
N GLY A 55 -2.28 -3.46 -2.05
CA GLY A 55 -1.80 -3.53 -0.68
C GLY A 55 -2.78 -2.96 0.34
N LYS A 56 -2.57 -3.34 1.60
CA LYS A 56 -3.22 -2.75 2.79
C LYS A 56 -2.17 -2.63 3.90
N SER A 57 -1.15 -1.85 3.60
CA SER A 57 0.11 -1.82 4.36
C SER A 57 -0.08 -1.32 5.78
N PRO A 58 0.35 -2.07 6.81
CA PRO A 58 0.36 -1.61 8.18
C PRO A 58 1.53 -0.66 8.44
N ASN A 59 1.26 0.41 9.17
CA ASN A 59 2.21 1.42 9.65
C ASN A 59 2.11 1.47 11.17
N ILE A 60 3.09 0.91 11.89
CA ILE A 60 2.99 0.52 13.30
C ILE A 60 3.82 1.45 14.16
N PHE A 61 3.19 2.09 15.15
CA PHE A 61 3.82 3.06 16.06
C PHE A 61 3.78 2.54 17.49
N PHE A 62 4.96 2.19 18.03
CA PHE A 62 5.12 1.76 19.41
C PHE A 62 5.21 2.95 20.36
N GLU A 63 4.93 2.73 21.65
CA GLU A 63 4.85 3.80 22.67
C GLU A 63 6.16 4.58 22.82
N ASP A 64 7.30 3.94 22.62
CA ASP A 64 8.61 4.54 22.78
C ASP A 64 8.91 5.66 21.76
N VAL A 65 8.11 5.80 20.69
CA VAL A 65 8.26 6.92 19.76
C VAL A 65 7.98 8.28 20.44
N MET A 66 7.19 8.26 21.52
CA MET A 66 6.81 9.44 22.30
C MET A 66 7.59 9.61 23.63
N GLU A 67 8.65 8.83 23.87
CA GLU A 67 9.50 9.01 25.05
C GLU A 67 10.10 10.43 25.13
N LYS A 68 10.31 11.07 23.98
CA LYS A 68 10.81 12.42 23.83
C LYS A 68 10.01 13.17 22.76
N ASP A 69 9.72 14.43 23.00
CA ASP A 69 9.21 15.36 21.99
C ASP A 69 10.39 15.94 21.22
N ASP A 70 10.82 15.23 20.18
CA ASP A 70 12.03 15.51 19.40
C ASP A 70 11.79 15.26 17.90
N ASP A 71 12.79 15.55 17.08
CA ASP A 71 12.78 15.37 15.62
C ASP A 71 12.37 13.94 15.20
N PHE A 72 12.65 12.94 16.04
CA PHE A 72 12.23 11.57 15.72
C PHE A 72 10.72 11.39 15.87
N PHE A 73 10.12 12.00 16.90
CA PHE A 73 8.67 11.97 17.05
C PHE A 73 7.99 12.78 15.93
N ASP A 74 8.54 13.93 15.55
CA ASP A 74 8.05 14.69 14.38
C ASP A 74 8.12 13.85 13.10
N LYS A 75 9.21 13.11 12.90
CA LYS A 75 9.36 12.17 11.79
C LYS A 75 8.31 11.04 11.82
N CYS A 76 7.92 10.56 12.99
CA CYS A 76 6.84 9.58 13.13
C CYS A 76 5.49 10.17 12.70
N ILE A 77 5.21 11.42 13.03
CA ILE A 77 4.00 12.12 12.59
C ILE A 77 4.00 12.33 11.07
N GLU A 78 5.13 12.71 10.46
CA GLU A 78 5.26 12.75 9.00
C GLU A 78 5.07 11.35 8.38
N GLY A 79 5.61 10.30 9.01
CA GLY A 79 5.39 8.91 8.61
C GLY A 79 3.92 8.48 8.69
N PHE A 80 3.16 9.00 9.65
CA PHE A 80 1.73 8.76 9.73
C PHE A 80 0.98 9.37 8.53
N VAL A 81 1.26 10.63 8.18
CA VAL A 81 0.52 11.33 7.10
C VAL A 81 0.91 10.88 5.69
N MET A 82 1.89 9.99 5.56
CA MET A 82 2.28 9.41 4.26
C MET A 82 1.15 8.66 3.54
N PHE A 83 0.04 8.36 4.20
CA PHE A 83 -1.15 7.82 3.53
C PHE A 83 -1.76 8.78 2.51
N ASN A 84 -1.38 10.05 2.55
CA ASN A 84 -1.78 11.08 1.59
C ASN A 84 -0.85 11.19 0.38
N LEU A 85 0.34 10.58 0.42
CA LEU A 85 1.30 10.67 -0.69
C LEU A 85 0.61 10.26 -1.99
N ASN A 86 0.81 11.06 -3.05
CA ASN A 86 0.17 10.87 -4.33
C ASN A 86 -1.37 10.66 -4.20
N GLN A 87 -2.02 11.48 -3.37
CA GLN A 87 -3.45 11.40 -2.97
C GLN A 87 -3.91 10.00 -2.54
N GLY A 88 -3.02 9.20 -1.96
CA GLY A 88 -3.28 7.83 -1.51
C GLY A 88 -3.34 6.78 -2.63
N GLU A 89 -3.09 7.17 -3.87
CA GLU A 89 -3.04 6.28 -5.04
C GLU A 89 -1.65 5.65 -5.19
N VAL A 90 -1.27 4.88 -4.17
CA VAL A 90 0.01 4.17 -4.08
C VAL A 90 -0.23 2.75 -3.56
N CYS A 91 0.28 1.74 -4.24
CA CYS A 91 0.09 0.32 -3.85
C CYS A 91 0.67 0.00 -2.46
N THR A 92 1.76 0.66 -2.05
CA THR A 92 2.34 0.56 -0.71
C THR A 92 1.78 1.60 0.28
N CYS A 93 0.68 2.28 -0.04
CA CYS A 93 0.08 3.27 0.84
C CYS A 93 -0.07 2.73 2.28
N PRO A 94 0.41 3.45 3.33
CA PRO A 94 0.24 3.05 4.71
C PRO A 94 -1.21 3.28 5.19
N SER A 95 -2.13 2.54 4.60
CA SER A 95 -3.58 2.74 4.75
C SER A 95 -4.18 2.11 6.01
N ARG A 96 -3.35 1.39 6.81
CA ARG A 96 -3.66 1.00 8.20
C ARG A 96 -2.59 1.56 9.13
N ALA A 97 -2.95 2.46 10.04
CA ALA A 97 -2.06 2.93 11.10
C ALA A 97 -2.39 2.19 12.40
N LEU A 98 -1.43 1.44 12.92
CA LEU A 98 -1.54 0.72 14.18
C LEU A 98 -0.83 1.54 15.25
N ILE A 99 -1.57 2.01 16.26
CA ILE A 99 -1.05 2.88 17.31
C ILE A 99 -1.16 2.16 18.65
N GLN A 100 -0.05 2.08 19.42
CA GLN A 100 -0.11 1.48 20.75
C GLN A 100 -1.05 2.26 21.68
N GLU A 101 -1.88 1.55 22.43
CA GLU A 101 -2.97 2.16 23.21
C GLU A 101 -2.48 3.23 24.20
N SER A 102 -1.31 3.01 24.81
CA SER A 102 -0.72 3.91 25.81
C SER A 102 -0.43 5.33 25.30
N ILE A 103 -0.19 5.48 24.00
CA ILE A 103 0.12 6.78 23.38
C ILE A 103 -1.00 7.31 22.48
N TYR A 104 -2.07 6.54 22.30
CA TYR A 104 -3.07 6.78 21.26
C TYR A 104 -3.59 8.22 21.22
N ASP A 105 -4.11 8.72 22.34
CA ASP A 105 -4.80 10.01 22.35
C ASP A 105 -3.85 11.17 21.98
N LYS A 106 -2.67 11.22 22.60
CA LYS A 106 -1.68 12.27 22.35
C LYS A 106 -1.06 12.15 20.95
N PHE A 107 -0.79 10.93 20.48
CA PHE A 107 -0.29 10.70 19.13
C PHE A 107 -1.32 11.17 18.09
N MET A 108 -2.58 10.78 18.27
CA MET A 108 -3.64 11.14 17.33
C MET A 108 -3.97 12.64 17.33
N GLU A 109 -3.83 13.34 18.44
CA GLU A 109 -3.95 14.80 18.47
C GLU A 109 -2.95 15.44 17.47
N ARG A 110 -1.66 15.08 17.56
CA ARG A 110 -0.62 15.57 16.64
C ARG A 110 -0.85 15.12 15.21
N ALA A 111 -1.17 13.84 15.01
CA ALA A 111 -1.40 13.24 13.70
C ALA A 111 -2.60 13.88 12.96
N ILE A 112 -3.71 14.15 13.66
CA ILE A 112 -4.88 14.82 13.10
C ILE A 112 -4.56 16.28 12.75
N ALA A 113 -3.88 16.99 13.64
CA ALA A 113 -3.45 18.37 13.38
C ALA A 113 -2.58 18.45 12.11
N ARG A 114 -1.61 17.55 11.98
CA ARG A 114 -0.75 17.47 10.79
C ARG A 114 -1.51 17.04 9.53
N THR A 115 -2.46 16.11 9.64
CA THR A 115 -3.31 15.71 8.51
C THR A 115 -4.14 16.89 7.98
N LYS A 116 -4.70 17.69 8.87
CA LYS A 116 -5.44 18.91 8.49
C LYS A 116 -4.58 19.99 7.83
N ALA A 117 -3.27 19.97 8.07
CA ALA A 117 -2.31 20.88 7.45
C ALA A 117 -1.83 20.41 6.07
N VAL A 118 -2.29 19.26 5.57
CA VAL A 118 -2.00 18.81 4.21
C VAL A 118 -2.66 19.74 3.21
N VAL A 119 -1.86 20.39 2.38
CA VAL A 119 -2.33 21.33 1.36
C VAL A 119 -2.79 20.57 0.12
N GLN A 120 -4.07 20.70 -0.19
CA GLN A 120 -4.71 20.12 -1.37
C GLN A 120 -5.09 21.24 -2.34
N ASP A 121 -4.47 21.30 -3.52
CA ASP A 121 -4.66 22.38 -4.50
C ASP A 121 -4.22 21.92 -5.90
N ASN A 122 -4.02 22.88 -6.80
CA ASN A 122 -3.45 22.69 -8.13
C ASN A 122 -2.01 22.14 -8.01
N PRO A 123 -1.72 20.97 -8.61
CA PRO A 123 -0.39 20.33 -8.50
C PRO A 123 0.76 21.13 -9.11
N LEU A 124 0.48 22.20 -9.89
CA LEU A 124 1.51 23.10 -10.41
C LEU A 124 1.97 24.17 -9.42
N LYS A 125 1.33 24.28 -8.25
CA LYS A 125 1.78 25.17 -7.18
C LYS A 125 2.80 24.46 -6.29
N MET A 126 3.84 25.16 -5.86
CA MET A 126 4.93 24.60 -5.06
C MET A 126 4.51 24.13 -3.66
N GLU A 127 3.50 24.77 -3.09
CA GLU A 127 2.96 24.46 -1.77
C GLU A 127 1.97 23.28 -1.76
N THR A 128 1.53 22.82 -2.94
CA THR A 128 0.57 21.72 -3.03
C THR A 128 1.23 20.40 -2.65
N MET A 129 0.64 19.72 -1.69
CA MET A 129 1.11 18.41 -1.22
C MET A 129 0.40 17.25 -1.90
N ILE A 130 -0.89 17.40 -2.19
CA ILE A 130 -1.71 16.39 -2.88
C ILE A 130 -2.64 17.03 -3.92
N GLY A 131 -2.88 16.32 -5.02
CA GLY A 131 -3.75 16.73 -6.14
C GLY A 131 -5.11 16.04 -6.14
N ALA A 132 -5.71 16.00 -7.33
CA ALA A 132 -6.96 15.29 -7.59
C ALA A 132 -6.74 13.77 -7.74
N GLN A 133 -7.78 12.98 -7.49
CA GLN A 133 -7.80 11.55 -7.84
C GLN A 133 -7.70 11.36 -9.36
N ALA A 134 -7.14 10.23 -9.77
CA ALA A 134 -6.82 9.95 -11.18
C ALA A 134 -8.05 9.92 -12.10
N SER A 135 -9.25 9.58 -11.58
CA SER A 135 -10.48 9.52 -12.36
C SER A 135 -11.73 9.74 -11.52
N VAL A 136 -12.85 9.97 -12.20
CA VAL A 136 -14.18 10.03 -11.57
C VAL A 136 -14.53 8.68 -10.94
N GLU A 137 -14.25 7.59 -11.63
CA GLU A 137 -14.52 6.22 -11.14
C GLU A 137 -13.78 5.94 -9.85
N GLN A 138 -12.50 6.37 -9.76
CA GLN A 138 -11.72 6.24 -8.55
C GLN A 138 -12.28 7.10 -7.41
N MET A 139 -12.68 8.33 -7.70
CA MET A 139 -13.34 9.18 -6.71
C MET A 139 -14.63 8.55 -6.18
N GLU A 140 -15.48 8.01 -7.06
CA GLU A 140 -16.73 7.36 -6.66
C GLU A 140 -16.46 6.08 -5.85
N LYS A 141 -15.43 5.30 -6.21
CA LYS A 141 -14.97 4.17 -5.40
C LYS A 141 -14.61 4.63 -3.99
N ILE A 142 -13.78 5.66 -3.85
CA ILE A 142 -13.36 6.16 -2.53
C ILE A 142 -14.59 6.63 -1.73
N LYS A 143 -15.50 7.41 -2.33
CA LYS A 143 -16.73 7.86 -1.69
C LYS A 143 -17.55 6.67 -1.16
N SER A 144 -17.67 5.60 -1.95
CA SER A 144 -18.38 4.40 -1.50
C SER A 144 -17.77 3.78 -0.24
N TYR A 145 -16.44 3.81 -0.11
CA TYR A 145 -15.74 3.35 1.10
C TYR A 145 -15.88 4.32 2.28
N LEU A 146 -15.92 5.63 2.03
CA LEU A 146 -16.21 6.60 3.09
C LEU A 146 -17.57 6.35 3.73
N GLU A 147 -18.59 6.10 2.91
CA GLU A 147 -19.94 5.75 3.39
C GLU A 147 -19.97 4.35 4.03
N LEU A 148 -19.24 3.38 3.47
CA LEU A 148 -19.13 2.05 4.05
C LEU A 148 -18.53 2.11 5.46
N GLY A 149 -17.44 2.85 5.66
CA GLY A 149 -16.80 2.99 6.96
C GLY A 149 -17.74 3.58 8.01
N LYS A 150 -18.49 4.64 7.66
CA LYS A 150 -19.52 5.22 8.52
C LYS A 150 -20.59 4.18 8.85
N LYS A 151 -21.07 3.42 7.88
CA LYS A 151 -22.08 2.38 8.03
C LYS A 151 -21.61 1.20 8.90
N GLU A 152 -20.34 0.83 8.81
CA GLU A 152 -19.72 -0.19 9.65
C GLU A 152 -19.45 0.29 11.09
N GLY A 153 -19.69 1.58 11.38
CA GLY A 153 -19.51 2.17 12.70
C GLY A 153 -18.09 2.67 12.98
N ALA A 154 -17.25 2.84 11.95
CA ALA A 154 -15.97 3.51 12.10
C ALA A 154 -16.19 5.01 12.41
N LYS A 155 -15.40 5.56 13.33
CA LYS A 155 -15.48 6.96 13.71
C LYS A 155 -14.59 7.81 12.80
N VAL A 156 -15.19 8.78 12.11
CA VAL A 156 -14.43 9.78 11.33
C VAL A 156 -13.74 10.74 12.32
N LEU A 157 -12.43 10.78 12.31
CA LEU A 157 -11.63 11.69 13.13
C LEU A 157 -11.30 12.99 12.39
N THR A 158 -11.14 12.93 11.06
CA THR A 158 -11.02 14.11 10.18
C THR A 158 -11.32 13.70 8.74
N GLY A 159 -11.69 14.66 7.88
CA GLY A 159 -12.09 14.40 6.50
C GLY A 159 -13.46 13.72 6.39
N GLY A 160 -13.56 12.73 5.54
CA GLY A 160 -14.77 11.90 5.37
C GLY A 160 -15.71 12.36 4.28
N ASP A 161 -15.26 13.24 3.39
CA ASP A 161 -16.07 13.78 2.29
C ASP A 161 -15.20 14.24 1.10
N VAL A 162 -15.85 14.68 0.04
CA VAL A 162 -15.23 15.36 -1.09
C VAL A 162 -14.66 16.70 -0.62
N ALA A 163 -13.47 17.04 -1.08
CA ALA A 163 -12.90 18.35 -0.81
C ALA A 163 -13.55 19.42 -1.69
N LYS A 164 -13.94 20.54 -1.08
CA LYS A 164 -14.47 21.72 -1.78
C LYS A 164 -13.34 22.72 -1.96
N LEU A 165 -12.77 22.73 -3.15
CA LEU A 165 -11.73 23.67 -3.53
C LEU A 165 -12.31 24.81 -4.34
N ASN A 166 -11.60 25.94 -4.39
CA ASN A 166 -11.95 27.15 -5.14
C ASN A 166 -11.00 27.36 -6.33
N SER A 167 -11.11 28.49 -7.00
CA SER A 167 -10.13 28.96 -7.99
C SER A 167 -10.02 28.08 -9.24
N GLY A 168 -11.16 27.58 -9.73
CA GLY A 168 -11.23 26.77 -10.97
C GLY A 168 -11.03 25.28 -10.75
N LEU A 169 -10.94 24.83 -9.49
CA LEU A 169 -10.75 23.40 -9.12
C LEU A 169 -12.05 22.72 -8.67
N GLU A 170 -13.18 23.43 -8.69
CA GLU A 170 -14.47 22.99 -8.13
C GLU A 170 -15.01 21.70 -8.79
N LYS A 171 -14.61 21.45 -10.04
CA LYS A 171 -15.01 20.26 -10.82
C LYS A 171 -14.00 19.11 -10.75
N GLY A 172 -12.92 19.27 -10.00
CA GLY A 172 -11.88 18.25 -9.87
C GLY A 172 -12.27 17.11 -8.92
N ASN A 173 -11.61 15.99 -9.07
CA ASN A 173 -11.87 14.78 -8.28
C ASN A 173 -11.11 14.81 -6.94
N TYR A 174 -11.43 15.74 -6.06
CA TYR A 174 -10.71 15.94 -4.80
C TYR A 174 -11.43 15.27 -3.64
N ILE A 175 -10.70 14.42 -2.89
CA ILE A 175 -11.16 13.78 -1.66
C ILE A 175 -10.35 14.33 -0.49
N GLN A 176 -11.02 14.68 0.60
CA GLN A 176 -10.35 15.13 1.82
C GLN A 176 -9.45 14.03 2.40
N PRO A 177 -8.23 14.35 2.86
CA PRO A 177 -7.48 13.47 3.73
C PRO A 177 -8.35 12.96 4.88
N THR A 178 -8.55 11.65 4.94
CA THR A 178 -9.55 11.04 5.83
C THR A 178 -8.91 10.05 6.78
N VAL A 179 -9.20 10.23 8.07
CA VAL A 179 -8.76 9.35 9.14
C VAL A 179 -9.97 8.75 9.84
N PHE A 180 -10.07 7.42 9.81
CA PHE A 180 -11.05 6.66 10.58
C PHE A 180 -10.42 6.00 11.80
N GLU A 181 -11.04 6.09 12.97
CA GLU A 181 -10.82 5.12 14.04
C GLU A 181 -11.68 3.89 13.73
N ALA A 182 -11.04 2.74 13.54
CA ALA A 182 -11.69 1.55 13.02
C ALA A 182 -11.20 0.28 13.74
N LYS A 183 -11.91 -0.82 13.52
CA LYS A 183 -11.46 -2.16 13.92
C LYS A 183 -10.83 -2.87 12.72
N ASN A 184 -9.97 -3.85 12.98
CA ASN A 184 -9.26 -4.56 11.91
C ASN A 184 -10.18 -5.40 11.02
N ASP A 185 -11.30 -5.89 11.53
CA ASP A 185 -12.29 -6.72 10.82
C ASP A 185 -13.22 -5.92 9.89
N MET A 186 -13.23 -4.59 9.98
CA MET A 186 -13.99 -3.74 9.08
C MET A 186 -13.44 -3.77 7.65
N ARG A 187 -14.30 -3.74 6.65
CA ARG A 187 -13.90 -3.76 5.24
C ARG A 187 -12.97 -2.60 4.87
N ILE A 188 -13.20 -1.41 5.45
CA ILE A 188 -12.30 -0.26 5.23
C ILE A 188 -10.87 -0.51 5.75
N SER A 189 -10.68 -1.47 6.67
CA SER A 189 -9.38 -1.88 7.21
C SER A 189 -8.78 -3.07 6.47
N GLN A 190 -9.57 -3.81 5.70
CA GLN A 190 -9.15 -5.01 4.98
C GLN A 190 -9.01 -4.82 3.46
N GLU A 191 -9.85 -3.97 2.86
CA GLU A 191 -9.90 -3.79 1.42
C GLU A 191 -9.08 -2.56 0.98
N GLU A 192 -8.48 -2.62 -0.20
CA GLU A 192 -7.72 -1.52 -0.78
C GLU A 192 -8.64 -0.43 -1.33
N ILE A 193 -8.62 0.74 -0.68
CA ILE A 193 -9.41 1.91 -1.10
C ILE A 193 -8.73 2.64 -2.26
N PHE A 194 -7.41 2.75 -2.22
CA PHE A 194 -6.57 3.46 -3.19
C PHE A 194 -6.89 4.95 -3.25
N GLY A 195 -6.89 5.59 -2.09
CA GLY A 195 -7.21 7.01 -1.89
C GLY A 195 -6.65 7.52 -0.57
N PRO A 196 -6.79 8.82 -0.25
CA PRO A 196 -6.22 9.44 0.95
C PRO A 196 -7.03 9.09 2.21
N VAL A 197 -7.14 7.80 2.50
CA VAL A 197 -7.96 7.25 3.59
C VAL A 197 -7.13 6.27 4.40
N VAL A 198 -7.04 6.49 5.71
CA VAL A 198 -6.36 5.61 6.65
C VAL A 198 -7.31 5.11 7.74
N SER A 199 -7.23 3.81 8.04
CA SER A 199 -7.86 3.18 9.19
C SER A 199 -6.87 3.14 10.35
N VAL A 200 -7.20 3.77 11.46
CA VAL A 200 -6.40 3.76 12.69
C VAL A 200 -6.93 2.70 13.63
N ILE A 201 -6.06 1.82 14.07
CA ILE A 201 -6.39 0.65 14.89
C ILE A 201 -5.48 0.68 16.13
N LYS A 202 -6.05 0.47 17.31
CA LYS A 202 -5.31 0.38 18.57
C LYS A 202 -4.74 -1.03 18.75
N PHE A 203 -3.58 -1.13 19.36
CA PHE A 203 -3.02 -2.40 19.82
C PHE A 203 -2.38 -2.27 21.20
N LYS A 204 -2.28 -3.36 21.95
CA LYS A 204 -1.78 -3.38 23.32
C LYS A 204 -0.28 -3.64 23.40
N ASP A 205 0.17 -4.66 22.68
CA ASP A 205 1.53 -5.17 22.75
C ASP A 205 2.05 -5.63 21.39
N GLU A 206 3.31 -5.99 21.33
CA GLU A 206 4.01 -6.44 20.11
C GLU A 206 3.31 -7.65 19.45
N ALA A 207 2.79 -8.59 20.25
CA ALA A 207 2.13 -9.79 19.71
C ALA A 207 0.81 -9.45 19.03
N GLU A 208 0.01 -8.56 19.61
CA GLU A 208 -1.22 -8.07 18.99
C GLU A 208 -0.95 -7.20 17.76
N ALA A 209 0.05 -6.32 17.81
CA ALA A 209 0.47 -5.53 16.65
C ALA A 209 0.84 -6.43 15.46
N LEU A 210 1.62 -7.48 15.72
CA LEU A 210 2.03 -8.44 14.69
C LEU A 210 0.83 -9.23 14.14
N LYS A 211 -0.08 -9.67 15.02
CA LYS A 211 -1.31 -10.37 14.62
C LYS A 211 -2.14 -9.51 13.69
N ILE A 212 -2.42 -8.26 14.08
CA ILE A 212 -3.20 -7.30 13.27
C ILE A 212 -2.47 -6.98 11.96
N ALA A 213 -1.17 -6.75 12.00
CA ALA A 213 -0.36 -6.44 10.81
C ALA A 213 -0.48 -7.54 9.74
N ASN A 214 -0.43 -8.80 10.16
CA ASN A 214 -0.46 -9.96 9.27
C ASN A 214 -1.88 -10.42 8.89
N ASP A 215 -2.91 -9.94 9.58
CA ASP A 215 -4.31 -10.29 9.34
C ASP A 215 -4.87 -9.46 8.19
N THR A 216 -4.46 -9.81 6.98
CA THR A 216 -4.90 -9.23 5.70
C THR A 216 -4.57 -10.17 4.55
N LEU A 217 -5.29 -10.06 3.45
CA LEU A 217 -5.00 -10.77 2.21
C LEU A 217 -3.71 -10.27 1.53
N TYR A 218 -3.25 -9.10 1.88
CA TYR A 218 -2.12 -8.41 1.26
C TYR A 218 -0.80 -8.65 2.02
N GLY A 219 0.29 -8.36 1.35
CA GLY A 219 1.64 -8.44 1.90
C GLY A 219 2.66 -7.68 1.05
N LEU A 220 2.36 -6.43 0.68
CA LEU A 220 3.27 -5.63 -0.16
C LEU A 220 4.30 -4.87 0.68
N GLY A 221 3.84 -3.95 1.52
CA GLY A 221 4.70 -3.13 2.37
C GLY A 221 4.22 -3.07 3.81
N ALA A 222 5.11 -2.66 4.71
CA ALA A 222 4.83 -2.35 6.10
C ALA A 222 5.88 -1.39 6.66
N ALA A 223 5.56 -0.67 7.74
CA ALA A 223 6.59 0.04 8.51
C ALA A 223 6.41 -0.13 10.00
N VAL A 224 7.53 -0.04 10.70
CA VAL A 224 7.64 -0.11 12.16
C VAL A 224 8.38 1.11 12.67
N TRP A 225 7.78 1.82 13.60
CA TRP A 225 8.33 3.01 14.23
C TRP A 225 8.56 2.72 15.72
N THR A 226 9.81 2.72 16.12
CA THR A 226 10.23 2.42 17.50
C THR A 226 11.66 2.91 17.72
N ARG A 227 11.99 3.29 18.94
CA ARG A 227 13.37 3.56 19.35
C ARG A 227 14.12 2.28 19.76
N ASN A 228 13.39 1.16 19.93
CA ASN A 228 13.94 -0.12 20.36
C ASN A 228 14.35 -0.99 19.17
N GLY A 229 15.66 -1.12 18.94
CA GLY A 229 16.20 -1.93 17.85
C GLY A 229 15.81 -3.41 17.91
N ASN A 230 15.54 -3.97 19.09
CA ASN A 230 15.10 -5.35 19.23
C ASN A 230 13.66 -5.54 18.75
N ILE A 231 12.75 -4.60 19.05
CA ILE A 231 11.38 -4.59 18.53
C ILE A 231 11.44 -4.47 17.01
N ALA A 232 12.19 -3.47 16.52
CA ALA A 232 12.35 -3.24 15.07
C ALA A 232 12.81 -4.51 14.33
N HIS A 233 13.81 -5.21 14.88
CA HIS A 233 14.33 -6.45 14.28
C HIS A 233 13.31 -7.59 14.30
N ARG A 234 12.65 -7.85 15.45
CA ARG A 234 11.65 -8.92 15.55
C ARG A 234 10.47 -8.68 14.63
N MET A 235 9.92 -7.47 14.64
CA MET A 235 8.80 -7.08 13.79
C MET A 235 9.17 -7.15 12.31
N GLY A 236 10.34 -6.65 11.93
CA GLY A 236 10.82 -6.68 10.54
C GLY A 236 10.96 -8.11 9.99
N ARG A 237 11.26 -9.10 10.84
CA ARG A 237 11.33 -10.52 10.45
C ARG A 237 9.98 -11.23 10.44
N ALA A 238 9.03 -10.80 11.26
CA ALA A 238 7.79 -11.51 11.49
C ALA A 238 6.61 -10.98 10.68
N ILE A 239 6.68 -9.74 10.22
CA ILE A 239 5.66 -9.15 9.34
C ILE A 239 5.73 -9.81 7.96
N GLN A 240 4.58 -10.26 7.47
CA GLN A 240 4.43 -10.93 6.18
C GLN A 240 4.23 -9.91 5.04
N ALA A 241 5.26 -9.10 4.78
CA ALA A 241 5.29 -8.13 3.70
C ALA A 241 6.61 -8.22 2.92
N GLY A 242 6.54 -7.88 1.63
CA GLY A 242 7.71 -7.93 0.74
C GLY A 242 8.78 -6.93 1.12
N ILE A 243 8.38 -5.78 1.67
CA ILE A 243 9.28 -4.78 2.24
C ILE A 243 8.77 -4.32 3.61
N VAL A 244 9.67 -4.23 4.58
CA VAL A 244 9.38 -3.70 5.92
C VAL A 244 10.36 -2.58 6.22
N TRP A 245 9.87 -1.36 6.30
CA TRP A 245 10.66 -0.20 6.66
C TRP A 245 10.75 -0.05 8.17
N THR A 246 11.88 0.44 8.65
CA THR A 246 12.08 0.77 10.06
C THR A 246 12.41 2.26 10.18
N ASN A 247 11.60 3.00 10.92
CA ASN A 247 11.77 4.43 11.18
C ASN A 247 11.88 5.30 9.92
N CYS A 248 11.28 4.83 8.83
CA CYS A 248 11.10 5.54 7.57
C CYS A 248 9.93 4.91 6.80
N TYR A 249 9.52 5.54 5.71
CA TYR A 249 8.56 4.98 4.76
C TYR A 249 8.96 5.36 3.33
N HIS A 250 8.58 4.54 2.34
CA HIS A 250 8.85 4.76 0.90
C HIS A 250 10.33 4.94 0.54
N ALA A 251 11.25 4.37 1.31
CA ALA A 251 12.65 4.29 0.90
C ALA A 251 12.87 3.05 0.02
N TYR A 252 13.20 3.26 -1.26
CA TYR A 252 13.37 2.20 -2.26
C TYR A 252 14.80 2.18 -2.79
N PRO A 253 15.75 1.57 -2.09
CA PRO A 253 17.11 1.46 -2.60
C PRO A 253 17.18 0.46 -3.78
N ALA A 254 17.86 0.84 -4.85
CA ALA A 254 17.96 0.04 -6.08
C ALA A 254 18.53 -1.37 -5.88
N HIS A 255 19.30 -1.57 -4.81
CA HIS A 255 19.88 -2.87 -4.44
C HIS A 255 18.97 -3.75 -3.58
N SER A 256 17.75 -3.32 -3.24
CA SER A 256 16.78 -4.10 -2.49
C SER A 256 15.70 -4.64 -3.43
N PRO A 257 15.43 -5.96 -3.43
CA PRO A 257 14.33 -6.51 -4.21
C PRO A 257 12.99 -5.96 -3.72
N PHE A 258 12.12 -5.59 -4.65
CA PHE A 258 10.77 -5.13 -4.37
C PHE A 258 9.74 -6.13 -4.90
N GLY A 259 8.67 -6.37 -4.15
CA GLY A 259 7.56 -7.21 -4.57
C GLY A 259 6.76 -7.76 -3.40
N GLY A 260 5.52 -8.14 -3.67
CA GLY A 260 4.55 -8.57 -2.68
C GLY A 260 4.62 -10.05 -2.31
N TYR A 261 4.13 -10.37 -1.12
CA TYR A 261 3.68 -11.70 -0.70
C TYR A 261 2.16 -11.79 -0.76
N LYS A 262 1.62 -12.97 -0.46
CA LYS A 262 0.18 -13.25 -0.44
C LYS A 262 -0.48 -12.80 -1.76
N GLN A 263 -1.55 -11.99 -1.68
CA GLN A 263 -2.25 -11.52 -2.88
C GLN A 263 -1.73 -10.17 -3.40
N SER A 264 -0.61 -9.70 -2.90
CA SER A 264 0.05 -8.48 -3.40
C SER A 264 1.00 -8.72 -4.56
N GLY A 265 1.27 -9.95 -4.93
CA GLY A 265 2.05 -10.19 -6.14
C GLY A 265 2.83 -11.48 -6.19
N VAL A 266 3.52 -11.66 -7.32
CA VAL A 266 4.40 -12.79 -7.63
C VAL A 266 5.66 -12.26 -8.31
N GLY A 267 6.82 -12.71 -7.86
CA GLY A 267 8.12 -12.25 -8.38
C GLY A 267 8.68 -11.07 -7.60
N ARG A 268 9.83 -10.57 -8.06
CA ARG A 268 10.52 -9.40 -7.47
C ARG A 268 11.02 -8.51 -8.59
N GLU A 269 10.82 -7.21 -8.40
CA GLU A 269 11.34 -6.15 -9.24
C GLU A 269 12.55 -5.50 -8.57
N THR A 270 13.23 -4.61 -9.28
CA THR A 270 14.50 -4.01 -8.84
C THR A 270 15.58 -5.06 -8.54
N HIS A 271 16.76 -4.66 -8.04
CA HIS A 271 17.84 -5.59 -7.74
C HIS A 271 18.22 -6.50 -8.94
N LYS A 272 19.35 -7.18 -8.86
CA LYS A 272 19.79 -8.14 -9.90
C LYS A 272 18.83 -9.33 -10.09
N MET A 273 17.98 -9.62 -9.11
CA MET A 273 16.97 -10.69 -9.22
C MET A 273 16.00 -10.45 -10.37
N MET A 274 15.70 -9.19 -10.69
CA MET A 274 14.83 -8.85 -11.83
C MET A 274 15.41 -9.37 -13.15
N LEU A 275 16.74 -9.33 -13.33
CA LEU A 275 17.39 -9.80 -14.55
C LEU A 275 17.09 -11.27 -14.84
N ASN A 276 16.96 -12.10 -13.81
CA ASN A 276 16.62 -13.51 -13.94
C ASN A 276 15.24 -13.73 -14.55
N HIS A 277 14.33 -12.78 -14.39
CA HIS A 277 12.98 -12.85 -14.94
C HIS A 277 12.92 -12.50 -16.44
N TYR A 278 13.93 -11.80 -16.96
CA TYR A 278 14.01 -11.32 -18.34
C TYR A 278 15.16 -11.94 -19.14
N SER A 279 15.90 -12.89 -18.52
CA SER A 279 17.01 -13.60 -19.14
C SER A 279 16.69 -15.09 -19.23
N CYS A 280 17.14 -15.72 -20.32
CA CYS A 280 17.16 -17.17 -20.41
C CYS A 280 18.42 -17.67 -19.70
N LEU A 281 18.27 -18.23 -18.51
CA LEU A 281 19.38 -18.80 -17.75
C LEU A 281 19.65 -20.21 -18.26
N LEU A 282 20.88 -20.45 -18.68
CA LEU A 282 21.37 -21.79 -18.99
C LEU A 282 21.91 -22.40 -17.69
N TYR A 283 21.19 -23.39 -17.17
CA TYR A 283 21.67 -24.19 -16.05
C TYR A 283 22.48 -25.37 -16.62
N THR A 284 23.79 -25.35 -16.39
CA THR A 284 24.62 -26.53 -16.60
C THR A 284 24.74 -27.26 -15.27
N SER A 285 24.01 -28.36 -15.09
CA SER A 285 24.35 -29.35 -14.06
C SER A 285 25.26 -30.36 -14.73
N ASP A 286 26.53 -30.29 -14.51
CA ASP A 286 27.42 -31.40 -14.81
C ASP A 286 27.47 -32.30 -13.58
N ALA A 287 26.61 -33.32 -13.58
CA ALA A 287 26.61 -34.33 -12.52
C ALA A 287 27.92 -35.13 -12.46
N ALA A 288 28.76 -35.03 -13.49
CA ALA A 288 30.07 -35.68 -13.51
C ALA A 288 31.15 -34.90 -12.75
N ASP A 289 30.98 -33.59 -12.55
CA ASP A 289 31.96 -32.76 -11.80
C ASP A 289 31.77 -32.87 -10.28
N ASP A 290 30.62 -33.31 -9.78
CA ASP A 290 30.37 -33.50 -8.34
C ASP A 290 30.97 -34.79 -7.78
N ASP A 291 31.28 -35.77 -8.64
CA ASP A 291 31.88 -37.05 -8.23
C ASP A 291 33.43 -37.05 -8.19
N VAL A 292 34.09 -35.92 -8.51
CA VAL A 292 35.57 -35.80 -8.66
C VAL A 292 36.18 -34.87 -7.62
N ARG A 293 35.45 -34.49 -6.54
CA ARG A 293 36.05 -33.66 -5.47
C ARG A 293 35.91 -34.28 -4.11
#